data_a75a60434fd7a5bfb56423d3a5138168
#
_entry.id   a75a60434fd7a5bfb56423d3a5138168
#
_cell.length_a   1.000
_cell.length_b   1.000
_cell.length_c   1.000
_cell.angle_alpha   90.00
_cell.angle_beta   90.00
_cell.angle_gamma   90.00
#
_symmetry.space_group_name_H-M   'P 1'
#
loop_
_entity.id
_entity.type
_entity.pdbx_description
1 polymer ?
#
loop_
_entity_poly.entity_id
_entity_poly.type
_entity_poly.pdbx_seq_one_letter_code
_entity_poly.pdbx_strand_id
1 'polypeptide(L)'
;MNFASSSFQLHLETETNIMSTYIAKGGKDIIITPDEKRALLHEALLKLGGIPKKILVIPPDITRLHSNAGELTRILYQLWDASNGTTFDVLPAIGTHAQMTEAQITDMFGDLPKATYHEHQWRTGLYHFGEVPSEFVEEVSDGKLDYSIPVAVNRRLVEGDYELILSVGQVIPHEVIGIANGFKNVLIGTGGVEMINKSHFLGAVDGMERLMGRTDTSVRRVLNYAHTHYLKQLGIVYVMSVMDADLAGERVMRGLYIGDDARTFETAAELSRNVNMTFLDEPLDKVVVYLDPREFKSTWLGNKAIYRTRMAMSDDGELIIIAPGLREFGEDAEIDRLIRKYGYCGTASTLKAVENNEELQNNLSAAAHLIHGSTEGRFKVTYATEHLSQTEIESVGYQWRPLDDVLDEYNIDTLVDGFNDDGVFYISEPGQGLWALGSKFSD
;
A
#
# COMPACT_ATOMS: atom_id res chain seq x y z
N MET A 1 13.60 55.21 -30.96
CA MET A 1 12.70 54.12 -31.20
C MET A 1 12.42 53.48 -29.85
N ASN A 2 11.25 53.81 -29.29
CA ASN A 2 10.85 53.34 -27.97
C ASN A 2 10.27 51.92 -28.07
N PHE A 3 10.81 50.97 -27.34
CA PHE A 3 10.19 49.66 -27.09
C PHE A 3 9.46 49.76 -25.76
N ALA A 4 8.12 49.70 -25.87
CA ALA A 4 7.22 49.64 -24.74
C ALA A 4 7.28 48.22 -24.10
N SER A 5 7.63 48.15 -22.82
CA SER A 5 7.50 46.98 -21.96
C SER A 5 6.05 46.86 -21.54
N SER A 6 5.32 45.86 -22.06
CA SER A 6 4.02 45.48 -21.52
C SER A 6 4.24 44.59 -20.30
N SER A 7 4.03 45.15 -19.14
CA SER A 7 3.95 44.42 -17.86
C SER A 7 2.62 43.66 -17.83
N PHE A 8 2.69 42.34 -18.01
CA PHE A 8 1.61 41.45 -17.66
C PHE A 8 1.57 41.31 -16.13
N GLN A 9 0.68 42.08 -15.52
CA GLN A 9 0.36 41.94 -14.12
C GLN A 9 -0.60 40.76 -13.97
N LEU A 10 -0.06 39.57 -13.60
CA LEU A 10 -0.89 38.46 -13.12
C LEU A 10 -1.51 38.90 -11.79
N HIS A 11 -2.81 39.08 -11.80
CA HIS A 11 -3.61 39.07 -10.59
C HIS A 11 -3.63 37.63 -10.07
N LEU A 12 -2.73 37.32 -9.15
CA LEU A 12 -2.86 36.18 -8.27
C LEU A 12 -3.90 36.54 -7.21
N GLU A 13 -5.18 36.31 -7.52
CA GLU A 13 -6.17 36.11 -6.47
C GLU A 13 -5.81 34.76 -5.80
N THR A 14 -5.10 34.83 -4.69
CA THR A 14 -4.91 33.72 -3.77
C THR A 14 -6.24 33.45 -3.07
N GLU A 15 -7.15 32.73 -3.73
CA GLU A 15 -8.07 31.89 -2.98
C GLU A 15 -7.18 30.86 -2.26
N THR A 16 -7.01 31.06 -0.97
CA THR A 16 -6.46 30.05 -0.07
C THR A 16 -7.38 28.85 -0.16
N ASN A 17 -6.99 27.86 -0.94
CA ASN A 17 -7.63 26.56 -0.99
C ASN A 17 -7.52 25.97 0.42
N ILE A 18 -8.53 26.20 1.26
CA ILE A 18 -8.60 25.67 2.61
C ILE A 18 -8.83 24.18 2.44
N MET A 19 -7.78 23.40 2.68
CA MET A 19 -7.85 21.93 2.68
C MET A 19 -8.97 21.49 3.63
N SER A 20 -9.82 20.56 3.20
CA SER A 20 -11.09 20.29 3.88
C SER A 20 -11.42 18.80 3.96
N THR A 21 -11.97 18.41 5.10
CA THR A 21 -12.68 17.13 5.25
C THR A 21 -14.14 17.32 4.78
N TYR A 22 -14.52 16.66 3.70
CA TYR A 22 -15.90 16.69 3.17
C TYR A 22 -16.80 15.67 3.84
N ILE A 23 -16.27 14.44 4.06
CA ILE A 23 -16.95 13.34 4.74
C ILE A 23 -15.99 12.70 5.75
N ALA A 24 -16.49 12.43 6.94
CA ALA A 24 -15.81 11.61 7.94
C ALA A 24 -16.88 10.77 8.65
N LYS A 25 -17.12 9.56 8.15
CA LYS A 25 -18.08 8.61 8.75
C LYS A 25 -17.39 7.27 8.96
N GLY A 26 -17.38 6.78 10.17
CA GLY A 26 -16.82 5.47 10.49
C GLY A 26 -16.84 5.16 11.98
N GLY A 27 -16.60 3.89 12.30
CA GLY A 27 -16.50 3.35 13.65
C GLY A 27 -16.35 1.84 13.62
N LYS A 28 -15.76 1.27 14.68
CA LYS A 28 -15.46 -0.17 14.76
C LYS A 28 -16.71 -1.05 14.56
N ASP A 29 -17.88 -0.60 15.08
CA ASP A 29 -19.13 -1.36 15.05
C ASP A 29 -20.10 -0.86 13.95
N ILE A 30 -19.66 0.07 13.09
CA ILE A 30 -20.46 0.59 11.99
C ILE A 30 -20.29 -0.29 10.76
N ILE A 31 -21.38 -0.51 10.02
CA ILE A 31 -21.36 -1.04 8.65
C ILE A 31 -21.97 0.02 7.75
N ILE A 32 -21.20 0.53 6.80
CA ILE A 32 -21.68 1.48 5.80
C ILE A 32 -22.30 0.70 4.64
N THR A 33 -23.61 0.80 4.52
CA THR A 33 -24.41 0.09 3.51
C THR A 33 -24.18 0.66 2.10
N PRO A 34 -24.54 -0.06 1.01
CA PRO A 34 -24.45 0.46 -0.35
C PRO A 34 -25.19 1.78 -0.56
N ASP A 35 -26.40 1.93 0.03
CA ASP A 35 -27.18 3.16 -0.07
C ASP A 35 -26.50 4.33 0.66
N GLU A 36 -25.91 4.07 1.83
CA GLU A 36 -25.13 5.07 2.57
C GLU A 36 -23.86 5.48 1.81
N LYS A 37 -23.12 4.53 1.20
CA LYS A 37 -21.97 4.85 0.34
C LYS A 37 -22.37 5.84 -0.75
N ARG A 38 -23.49 5.55 -1.43
CA ARG A 38 -24.03 6.41 -2.48
C ARG A 38 -24.40 7.80 -1.96
N ALA A 39 -25.09 7.87 -0.83
CA ALA A 39 -25.49 9.14 -0.22
C ALA A 39 -24.27 9.98 0.19
N LEU A 40 -23.27 9.37 0.82
CA LEU A 40 -22.05 10.04 1.26
C LEU A 40 -21.21 10.56 0.09
N LEU A 41 -21.04 9.75 -0.98
CA LEU A 41 -20.33 10.18 -2.19
C LEU A 41 -21.07 11.34 -2.88
N HIS A 42 -22.40 11.28 -2.96
CA HIS A 42 -23.20 12.37 -3.52
C HIS A 42 -23.08 13.65 -2.68
N GLU A 43 -23.15 13.54 -1.36
CA GLU A 43 -22.95 14.66 -0.43
C GLU A 43 -21.56 15.29 -0.60
N ALA A 44 -20.49 14.47 -0.72
CA ALA A 44 -19.16 14.96 -0.96
C ALA A 44 -19.04 15.74 -2.27
N LEU A 45 -19.61 15.21 -3.36
CA LEU A 45 -19.62 15.90 -4.66
C LEU A 45 -20.37 17.23 -4.59
N LEU A 46 -21.48 17.31 -3.86
CA LEU A 46 -22.19 18.57 -3.65
C LEU A 46 -21.35 19.60 -2.87
N LYS A 47 -20.63 19.16 -1.82
CA LYS A 47 -19.71 20.03 -1.07
C LYS A 47 -18.52 20.49 -1.90
N LEU A 48 -18.12 19.73 -2.92
CA LEU A 48 -17.09 20.07 -3.90
C LEU A 48 -17.56 20.99 -5.03
N GLY A 49 -18.79 21.47 -4.98
CA GLY A 49 -19.36 22.39 -5.99
C GLY A 49 -20.30 21.73 -6.98
N GLY A 50 -20.63 20.45 -6.79
CA GLY A 50 -21.52 19.66 -7.63
C GLY A 50 -20.85 18.51 -8.33
N ILE A 51 -21.61 17.79 -9.17
CA ILE A 51 -21.07 16.65 -9.92
C ILE A 51 -20.35 17.20 -11.16
N PRO A 52 -19.01 16.96 -11.29
CA PRO A 52 -18.25 17.50 -12.41
C PRO A 52 -18.61 16.79 -13.72
N LYS A 53 -18.46 17.49 -14.84
CA LYS A 53 -18.66 16.89 -16.16
C LYS A 53 -17.47 16.09 -16.64
N LYS A 54 -16.26 16.50 -16.24
CA LYS A 54 -15.01 15.87 -16.62
C LYS A 54 -14.24 15.44 -15.37
N ILE A 55 -14.19 14.14 -15.12
CA ILE A 55 -13.62 13.54 -13.90
C ILE A 55 -12.56 12.51 -14.25
N LEU A 56 -11.49 12.50 -13.45
CA LEU A 56 -10.52 11.41 -13.38
C LEU A 56 -10.66 10.68 -12.05
N VAL A 57 -10.86 9.36 -12.09
CA VAL A 57 -10.88 8.50 -10.92
C VAL A 57 -9.62 7.62 -10.94
N ILE A 58 -8.90 7.59 -9.81
CA ILE A 58 -7.65 6.84 -9.64
C ILE A 58 -7.87 5.77 -8.55
N PRO A 59 -8.48 4.62 -8.90
CA PRO A 59 -8.61 3.48 -8.00
C PRO A 59 -7.30 2.66 -7.98
N PRO A 60 -7.08 1.76 -7.00
CA PRO A 60 -6.01 0.76 -7.09
C PRO A 60 -6.30 -0.27 -8.17
N ASP A 61 -5.34 -1.15 -8.45
CA ASP A 61 -5.49 -2.28 -9.37
C ASP A 61 -6.23 -3.48 -8.73
N ILE A 62 -6.40 -4.56 -9.51
CA ILE A 62 -7.11 -5.79 -9.11
C ILE A 62 -6.52 -6.44 -7.84
N THR A 63 -5.24 -6.26 -7.54
CA THR A 63 -4.61 -6.81 -6.34
C THR A 63 -5.19 -6.24 -5.04
N ARG A 64 -6.03 -5.21 -5.16
CA ARG A 64 -6.77 -4.57 -4.06
C ARG A 64 -8.28 -4.68 -4.23
N LEU A 65 -8.78 -5.76 -4.83
CA LEU A 65 -10.21 -6.02 -5.02
C LEU A 65 -11.00 -5.87 -3.70
N HIS A 66 -10.42 -6.35 -2.60
CA HIS A 66 -10.97 -6.28 -1.24
C HIS A 66 -11.11 -4.85 -0.68
N SER A 67 -10.53 -3.84 -1.31
CA SER A 67 -10.56 -2.45 -0.85
C SER A 67 -11.92 -1.75 -0.98
N ASN A 68 -12.87 -2.36 -1.67
CA ASN A 68 -14.15 -1.79 -2.09
C ASN A 68 -14.03 -0.56 -3.03
N ALA A 69 -12.82 -0.26 -3.52
CA ALA A 69 -12.59 0.86 -4.45
C ALA A 69 -13.34 0.70 -5.78
N GLY A 70 -13.53 -0.53 -6.24
CA GLY A 70 -14.31 -0.83 -7.44
C GLY A 70 -15.78 -0.45 -7.29
N GLU A 71 -16.42 -0.78 -6.17
CA GLU A 71 -17.80 -0.38 -5.88
C GLU A 71 -17.93 1.15 -5.76
N LEU A 72 -17.00 1.80 -5.05
CA LEU A 72 -17.00 3.26 -4.94
C LEU A 72 -16.83 3.93 -6.30
N THR A 73 -15.98 3.40 -7.17
CA THR A 73 -15.81 3.88 -8.56
C THR A 73 -17.10 3.71 -9.38
N ARG A 74 -17.80 2.58 -9.23
CA ARG A 74 -19.11 2.35 -9.87
C ARG A 74 -20.16 3.35 -9.41
N ILE A 75 -20.23 3.62 -8.11
CA ILE A 75 -21.19 4.61 -7.58
C ILE A 75 -20.88 6.00 -8.12
N LEU A 76 -19.61 6.40 -8.15
CA LEU A 76 -19.18 7.68 -8.74
C LEU A 76 -19.57 7.78 -10.22
N TYR A 77 -19.35 6.72 -10.99
CA TYR A 77 -19.77 6.63 -12.39
C TYR A 77 -21.29 6.80 -12.54
N GLN A 78 -22.08 6.12 -11.73
CA GLN A 78 -23.55 6.22 -11.79
C GLN A 78 -24.06 7.63 -11.45
N LEU A 79 -23.43 8.30 -10.48
CA LEU A 79 -23.76 9.68 -10.12
C LEU A 79 -23.40 10.65 -11.27
N TRP A 80 -22.21 10.45 -11.88
CA TRP A 80 -21.75 11.23 -13.02
C TRP A 80 -22.64 11.03 -14.26
N ASP A 81 -22.99 9.79 -14.61
CA ASP A 81 -23.83 9.47 -15.77
C ASP A 81 -25.24 10.06 -15.61
N ALA A 82 -25.84 9.95 -14.42
CA ALA A 82 -27.14 10.56 -14.11
C ALA A 82 -27.13 12.09 -14.22
N SER A 83 -25.99 12.76 -14.11
CA SER A 83 -25.81 14.21 -14.26
C SER A 83 -25.50 14.66 -15.68
N ASN A 84 -25.51 13.74 -16.67
CA ASN A 84 -25.07 13.98 -18.05
C ASN A 84 -23.61 14.49 -18.13
N GLY A 85 -22.71 13.83 -17.44
CA GLY A 85 -21.28 14.08 -17.54
C GLY A 85 -20.73 13.82 -18.96
N THR A 86 -19.61 14.42 -19.29
CA THR A 86 -19.01 14.34 -20.64
C THR A 86 -17.82 13.40 -20.71
N THR A 87 -17.05 13.28 -19.62
CA THR A 87 -15.85 12.46 -19.58
C THR A 87 -15.72 11.81 -18.19
N PHE A 88 -15.64 10.49 -18.17
CA PHE A 88 -15.32 9.69 -16.98
C PHE A 88 -14.12 8.83 -17.29
N ASP A 89 -12.96 9.28 -16.85
CA ASP A 89 -11.70 8.58 -17.06
C ASP A 89 -11.30 7.81 -15.80
N VAL A 90 -10.81 6.59 -15.99
CA VAL A 90 -10.30 5.71 -14.93
C VAL A 90 -8.84 5.40 -15.19
N LEU A 91 -7.97 5.73 -14.24
CA LEU A 91 -6.55 5.44 -14.27
C LEU A 91 -6.19 4.54 -13.08
N PRO A 92 -6.16 3.22 -13.22
CA PRO A 92 -5.75 2.35 -12.13
C PRO A 92 -4.33 2.66 -11.63
N ALA A 93 -4.19 2.79 -10.33
CA ALA A 93 -2.93 3.09 -9.65
C ALA A 93 -2.11 1.80 -9.46
N ILE A 94 -1.50 1.32 -10.55
CA ILE A 94 -0.78 0.04 -10.60
C ILE A 94 0.67 0.12 -10.11
N GLY A 95 1.23 1.32 -9.95
CA GLY A 95 2.68 1.48 -9.72
C GLY A 95 3.48 0.88 -10.88
N THR A 96 4.29 -0.14 -10.59
CA THR A 96 5.05 -0.90 -11.59
C THR A 96 4.47 -2.28 -11.91
N HIS A 97 3.27 -2.61 -11.36
CA HIS A 97 2.59 -3.86 -11.68
C HIS A 97 2.23 -3.95 -13.17
N ALA A 98 1.87 -5.16 -13.62
CA ALA A 98 1.34 -5.36 -14.95
C ALA A 98 0.00 -4.62 -15.15
N GLN A 99 -0.27 -4.19 -16.38
CA GLN A 99 -1.55 -3.59 -16.75
C GLN A 99 -2.69 -4.58 -16.50
N MET A 100 -3.84 -4.05 -16.06
CA MET A 100 -5.03 -4.86 -15.86
C MET A 100 -5.59 -5.35 -17.20
N THR A 101 -5.98 -6.62 -17.24
CA THR A 101 -6.70 -7.19 -18.38
C THR A 101 -8.17 -6.72 -18.39
N GLU A 102 -8.85 -6.84 -19.53
CA GLU A 102 -10.29 -6.52 -19.63
C GLU A 102 -11.14 -7.31 -18.62
N ALA A 103 -10.80 -8.59 -18.40
CA ALA A 103 -11.48 -9.41 -17.40
C ALA A 103 -11.30 -8.85 -15.98
N GLN A 104 -10.07 -8.48 -15.60
CA GLN A 104 -9.78 -7.87 -14.30
C GLN A 104 -10.47 -6.49 -14.13
N ILE A 105 -10.56 -5.71 -15.18
CA ILE A 105 -11.30 -4.43 -15.18
C ILE A 105 -12.78 -4.69 -14.91
N THR A 106 -13.36 -5.67 -15.61
CA THR A 106 -14.76 -6.05 -15.42
C THR A 106 -15.03 -6.61 -14.02
N ASP A 107 -14.14 -7.46 -13.51
CA ASP A 107 -14.26 -8.04 -12.15
C ASP A 107 -14.23 -6.94 -11.09
N MET A 108 -13.35 -5.95 -11.23
CA MET A 108 -13.18 -4.90 -10.24
C MET A 108 -14.25 -3.81 -10.32
N PHE A 109 -14.53 -3.32 -11.52
CA PHE A 109 -15.38 -2.13 -11.71
C PHE A 109 -16.79 -2.45 -12.24
N GLY A 110 -17.01 -3.66 -12.76
CA GLY A 110 -18.23 -4.00 -13.49
C GLY A 110 -18.30 -3.35 -14.87
N ASP A 111 -19.51 -3.25 -15.42
CA ASP A 111 -19.74 -2.61 -16.71
C ASP A 111 -19.94 -1.09 -16.55
N LEU A 112 -19.00 -0.32 -17.11
CA LEU A 112 -19.03 1.14 -17.14
C LEU A 112 -18.90 1.64 -18.60
N PRO A 113 -19.98 1.55 -19.40
CA PRO A 113 -19.91 1.64 -20.88
C PRO A 113 -19.44 2.99 -21.43
N LYS A 114 -19.51 4.07 -20.63
CA LYS A 114 -19.03 5.41 -21.02
C LYS A 114 -17.70 5.78 -20.35
N ALA A 115 -17.13 4.90 -19.53
CA ALA A 115 -15.83 5.13 -18.91
C ALA A 115 -14.71 4.84 -19.90
N THR A 116 -13.65 5.64 -19.85
CA THR A 116 -12.39 5.37 -20.58
C THR A 116 -11.34 4.93 -19.59
N TYR A 117 -10.83 3.72 -19.78
CA TYR A 117 -9.74 3.19 -18.98
C TYR A 117 -8.41 3.55 -19.60
N HIS A 118 -7.48 4.05 -18.76
CA HIS A 118 -6.15 4.46 -19.16
C HIS A 118 -5.10 3.60 -18.50
N GLU A 119 -4.08 3.25 -19.27
CA GLU A 119 -2.91 2.56 -18.77
C GLU A 119 -1.96 3.54 -18.07
N HIS A 120 -1.41 3.12 -16.94
CA HIS A 120 -0.31 3.85 -16.32
C HIS A 120 1.02 3.49 -16.99
N GLN A 121 1.48 4.36 -17.89
CA GLN A 121 2.74 4.23 -18.64
C GLN A 121 3.92 4.72 -17.79
N TRP A 122 4.27 4.00 -16.72
CA TRP A 122 5.23 4.43 -15.70
C TRP A 122 6.66 4.67 -16.21
N ARG A 123 7.01 4.18 -17.41
CA ARG A 123 8.31 4.42 -18.04
C ARG A 123 8.34 5.66 -18.93
N THR A 124 7.23 5.99 -19.58
CA THR A 124 7.20 7.01 -20.67
C THR A 124 6.11 8.05 -20.54
N GLY A 125 5.10 7.77 -19.70
CA GLY A 125 3.89 8.59 -19.57
C GLY A 125 3.87 9.50 -18.34
N LEU A 126 5.04 9.91 -17.82
CA LEU A 126 5.14 10.71 -16.62
C LEU A 126 5.29 12.22 -16.92
N TYR A 127 4.79 13.03 -16.02
CA TYR A 127 5.09 14.45 -15.87
C TYR A 127 6.01 14.64 -14.65
N HIS A 128 7.13 15.29 -14.85
CA HIS A 128 8.14 15.50 -13.83
C HIS A 128 8.00 16.91 -13.22
N PHE A 129 7.80 16.98 -11.91
CA PHE A 129 7.65 18.24 -11.19
C PHE A 129 8.98 18.78 -10.63
N GLY A 130 9.85 17.89 -10.21
CA GLY A 130 11.08 18.18 -9.50
C GLY A 130 11.51 16.99 -8.65
N GLU A 131 12.09 17.25 -7.48
CA GLU A 131 12.55 16.19 -6.58
C GLU A 131 12.39 16.56 -5.10
N VAL A 132 12.25 15.58 -4.24
CA VAL A 132 12.48 15.72 -2.81
C VAL A 132 14.01 15.83 -2.63
N PRO A 133 14.54 16.91 -2.02
CA PRO A 133 15.98 17.13 -1.91
C PRO A 133 16.67 16.05 -1.07
N SER A 134 17.94 15.75 -1.38
CA SER A 134 18.77 14.81 -0.63
C SER A 134 18.88 15.19 0.84
N GLU A 135 19.00 16.48 1.15
CA GLU A 135 19.10 16.99 2.52
C GLU A 135 17.84 16.68 3.34
N PHE A 136 16.66 16.68 2.71
CA PHE A 136 15.43 16.28 3.38
C PHE A 136 15.36 14.76 3.58
N VAL A 137 15.83 13.97 2.61
CA VAL A 137 15.91 12.51 2.74
C VAL A 137 16.93 12.13 3.82
N GLU A 138 18.07 12.80 3.89
CA GLU A 138 19.07 12.62 4.94
C GLU A 138 18.47 12.93 6.33
N GLU A 139 17.73 14.03 6.47
CA GLU A 139 17.05 14.40 7.71
C GLU A 139 16.08 13.30 8.17
N VAL A 140 15.15 12.87 7.30
CA VAL A 140 14.11 11.89 7.68
C VAL A 140 14.63 10.47 7.82
N SER A 141 15.83 10.17 7.30
CA SER A 141 16.52 8.89 7.43
C SER A 141 17.52 8.82 8.60
N ASP A 142 17.58 9.85 9.44
CA ASP A 142 18.58 9.96 10.52
C ASP A 142 20.02 9.86 9.97
N GLY A 143 20.30 10.50 8.81
CA GLY A 143 21.61 10.53 8.17
C GLY A 143 22.05 9.24 7.45
N LYS A 144 21.13 8.30 7.23
CA LYS A 144 21.45 6.99 6.63
C LYS A 144 21.44 7.00 5.10
N LEU A 145 20.74 7.96 4.48
CA LEU A 145 20.55 8.06 3.03
C LEU A 145 20.73 9.51 2.58
N ASP A 146 21.41 9.70 1.45
CA ASP A 146 21.85 10.99 0.93
C ASP A 146 21.45 11.25 -0.53
N TYR A 147 20.39 10.59 -1.01
CA TYR A 147 19.90 10.75 -2.38
C TYR A 147 18.62 11.58 -2.47
N SER A 148 18.45 12.29 -3.59
CA SER A 148 17.17 12.93 -3.92
C SER A 148 16.16 11.92 -4.46
N ILE A 149 14.86 12.23 -4.34
CA ILE A 149 13.77 11.37 -4.86
C ILE A 149 12.96 12.14 -5.90
N PRO A 150 12.99 11.74 -7.20
CA PRO A 150 12.23 12.41 -8.24
C PRO A 150 10.73 12.35 -7.99
N VAL A 151 10.05 13.49 -8.16
CA VAL A 151 8.60 13.60 -8.06
C VAL A 151 8.01 13.66 -9.46
N ALA A 152 7.42 12.53 -9.86
CA ALA A 152 6.78 12.39 -11.15
C ALA A 152 5.49 11.58 -11.02
N VAL A 153 4.44 11.98 -11.73
CA VAL A 153 3.17 11.25 -11.79
C VAL A 153 2.71 11.11 -13.22
N ASN A 154 1.71 10.25 -13.46
CA ASN A 154 1.12 10.10 -14.79
C ASN A 154 0.71 11.49 -15.33
N ARG A 155 1.20 11.82 -16.55
CA ARG A 155 0.97 13.14 -17.17
C ARG A 155 -0.49 13.52 -17.29
N ARG A 156 -1.39 12.54 -17.32
CA ARG A 156 -2.83 12.76 -17.42
C ARG A 156 -3.38 13.57 -16.25
N LEU A 157 -2.79 13.46 -15.06
CA LEU A 157 -3.18 14.26 -13.90
C LEU A 157 -2.94 15.77 -14.12
N VAL A 158 -1.97 16.12 -14.99
CA VAL A 158 -1.57 17.51 -15.26
C VAL A 158 -2.17 18.02 -16.58
N GLU A 159 -2.10 17.20 -17.61
CA GLU A 159 -2.47 17.58 -19.00
C GLU A 159 -3.92 17.26 -19.33
N GLY A 160 -4.60 16.50 -18.47
CA GLY A 160 -5.95 16.01 -18.75
C GLY A 160 -7.07 17.04 -18.62
N ASP A 161 -6.80 18.21 -18.02
CA ASP A 161 -7.79 19.31 -17.82
C ASP A 161 -9.10 18.81 -17.18
N TYR A 162 -8.98 18.06 -16.06
CA TYR A 162 -10.12 17.54 -15.30
C TYR A 162 -10.66 18.60 -14.33
N GLU A 163 -12.00 18.65 -14.20
CA GLU A 163 -12.67 19.48 -13.20
C GLU A 163 -12.50 18.90 -11.79
N LEU A 164 -12.32 17.58 -11.69
CA LEU A 164 -12.11 16.88 -10.43
C LEU A 164 -11.25 15.64 -10.64
N ILE A 165 -10.26 15.44 -9.77
CA ILE A 165 -9.45 14.23 -9.68
C ILE A 165 -9.75 13.56 -8.33
N LEU A 166 -10.23 12.30 -8.36
CA LEU A 166 -10.52 11.51 -7.17
C LEU A 166 -9.54 10.33 -7.07
N SER A 167 -8.79 10.28 -5.98
CA SER A 167 -7.99 9.11 -5.63
C SER A 167 -8.78 8.22 -4.68
N VAL A 168 -9.12 7.00 -5.10
CA VAL A 168 -9.97 6.06 -4.35
C VAL A 168 -9.14 4.90 -3.83
N GLY A 169 -9.34 4.49 -2.57
CA GLY A 169 -8.65 3.30 -2.04
C GLY A 169 -8.81 3.10 -0.54
N GLN A 170 -8.23 1.99 -0.04
CA GLN A 170 -8.31 1.58 1.35
C GLN A 170 -7.18 2.15 2.19
N VAL A 171 -7.51 2.54 3.42
CA VAL A 171 -6.55 2.87 4.47
C VAL A 171 -6.34 1.63 5.33
N ILE A 172 -5.11 1.11 5.32
CA ILE A 172 -4.74 -0.15 5.99
C ILE A 172 -3.25 -0.11 6.40
N PRO A 173 -2.82 -0.80 7.48
CA PRO A 173 -1.40 -0.92 7.82
C PRO A 173 -0.56 -1.42 6.64
N HIS A 174 0.64 -0.85 6.48
CA HIS A 174 1.51 -1.10 5.33
C HIS A 174 3.00 -1.14 5.74
N GLU A 175 3.74 -2.12 5.23
CA GLU A 175 5.12 -2.42 5.56
C GLU A 175 6.13 -1.32 5.24
N VAL A 176 5.88 -0.55 4.20
CA VAL A 176 6.83 0.48 3.72
C VAL A 176 6.50 1.88 4.25
N ILE A 177 5.22 2.24 4.34
CA ILE A 177 4.81 3.61 4.62
C ILE A 177 4.11 3.77 5.97
N GLY A 178 3.92 2.69 6.69
CA GLY A 178 3.17 2.66 7.95
C GLY A 178 1.69 2.40 7.77
N ILE A 179 0.95 3.30 7.15
CA ILE A 179 -0.45 3.13 6.74
C ILE A 179 -0.60 3.54 5.27
N ALA A 180 -1.27 2.69 4.48
CA ALA A 180 -1.50 2.90 3.05
C ALA A 180 -2.48 4.04 2.77
N ASN A 181 -2.58 4.41 1.49
CA ASN A 181 -3.45 5.46 0.94
C ASN A 181 -3.00 6.91 1.23
N GLY A 182 -3.89 7.87 1.12
CA GLY A 182 -3.56 9.28 1.04
C GLY A 182 -2.66 9.54 -0.18
N PHE A 183 -1.68 10.40 -0.02
CA PHE A 183 -0.76 10.80 -1.11
C PHE A 183 -0.01 9.63 -1.76
N LYS A 184 0.12 8.49 -1.05
CA LYS A 184 0.75 7.27 -1.59
C LYS A 184 0.07 6.77 -2.86
N ASN A 185 -1.26 6.74 -2.91
CA ASN A 185 -1.97 6.17 -4.05
C ASN A 185 -1.64 6.90 -5.35
N VAL A 186 -1.42 8.20 -5.29
CA VAL A 186 -1.02 9.02 -6.43
C VAL A 186 0.50 8.94 -6.67
N LEU A 187 1.32 9.26 -5.67
CA LEU A 187 2.79 9.37 -5.83
C LEU A 187 3.48 8.04 -6.12
N ILE A 188 2.95 6.92 -5.61
CA ILE A 188 3.45 5.57 -5.84
C ILE A 188 2.63 4.88 -6.94
N GLY A 189 1.30 4.89 -6.81
CA GLY A 189 0.42 4.14 -7.72
C GLY A 189 0.34 4.70 -9.14
N THR A 190 0.54 6.02 -9.31
CA THR A 190 0.64 6.68 -10.63
C THR A 190 1.98 7.36 -10.85
N GLY A 191 2.97 7.04 -9.99
CA GLY A 191 4.31 7.61 -10.01
C GLY A 191 5.32 6.84 -10.85
N GLY A 192 6.56 7.30 -10.80
CA GLY A 192 7.70 6.68 -11.47
C GLY A 192 8.42 5.63 -10.62
N VAL A 193 9.16 4.74 -11.27
CA VAL A 193 9.91 3.65 -10.63
C VAL A 193 10.92 4.14 -9.59
N GLU A 194 11.54 5.31 -9.81
CA GLU A 194 12.53 5.83 -8.86
C GLU A 194 11.89 6.28 -7.53
N MET A 195 10.72 6.91 -7.58
CA MET A 195 9.96 7.23 -6.36
C MET A 195 9.64 5.94 -5.58
N ILE A 196 9.20 4.90 -6.28
CA ILE A 196 8.89 3.59 -5.68
C ILE A 196 10.15 3.01 -5.04
N ASN A 197 11.21 2.81 -5.81
CA ASN A 197 12.44 2.16 -5.38
C ASN A 197 13.08 2.88 -4.17
N LYS A 198 13.26 4.19 -4.30
CA LYS A 198 13.93 5.01 -3.27
C LYS A 198 13.10 5.14 -2.00
N SER A 199 11.78 5.33 -2.11
CA SER A 199 10.91 5.39 -0.93
C SER A 199 10.78 4.03 -0.22
N HIS A 200 10.77 2.92 -0.96
CA HIS A 200 10.75 1.58 -0.38
C HIS A 200 12.06 1.26 0.33
N PHE A 201 13.17 1.65 -0.26
CA PHE A 201 14.48 1.48 0.37
C PHE A 201 14.63 2.36 1.62
N LEU A 202 14.16 3.62 1.58
CA LEU A 202 14.08 4.48 2.76
C LEU A 202 13.29 3.79 3.89
N GLY A 203 12.11 3.24 3.58
CA GLY A 203 11.31 2.53 4.57
C GLY A 203 12.00 1.31 5.15
N ALA A 204 12.72 0.55 4.31
CA ALA A 204 13.47 -0.62 4.77
C ALA A 204 14.64 -0.22 5.70
N VAL A 205 15.38 0.82 5.34
CA VAL A 205 16.53 1.32 6.12
C VAL A 205 16.10 1.97 7.44
N ASP A 206 14.96 2.65 7.45
CA ASP A 206 14.38 3.21 8.69
C ASP A 206 13.94 2.10 9.65
N GLY A 207 13.44 0.99 9.11
CA GLY A 207 13.07 -0.18 9.86
C GLY A 207 11.56 -0.36 9.98
N MET A 208 11.10 -1.52 9.55
CA MET A 208 9.67 -1.84 9.43
C MET A 208 8.90 -1.68 10.75
N GLU A 209 9.48 -2.05 11.88
CA GLU A 209 8.83 -1.94 13.19
C GLU A 209 8.65 -0.48 13.65
N ARG A 210 9.42 0.46 13.09
CA ARG A 210 9.24 1.90 13.30
C ARG A 210 8.16 2.51 12.41
N LEU A 211 7.76 1.81 11.34
CA LEU A 211 6.83 2.30 10.33
C LEU A 211 5.43 1.70 10.47
N MET A 212 5.32 0.37 10.48
CA MET A 212 4.03 -0.31 10.35
C MET A 212 3.02 0.16 11.39
N GLY A 213 1.81 0.48 10.90
CA GLY A 213 0.71 0.94 11.73
C GLY A 213 0.80 2.41 12.18
N ARG A 214 1.87 3.13 11.80
CA ARG A 214 2.06 4.55 12.15
C ARG A 214 1.75 5.48 10.98
N THR A 215 1.32 6.69 11.28
CA THR A 215 1.01 7.74 10.29
C THR A 215 2.17 8.73 10.09
N ASP A 216 2.99 8.96 11.09
CA ASP A 216 4.21 9.75 10.99
C ASP A 216 5.42 8.83 10.82
N THR A 217 5.90 8.71 9.59
CA THR A 217 7.02 7.85 9.20
C THR A 217 7.93 8.59 8.23
N SER A 218 9.19 8.18 8.13
CA SER A 218 10.16 8.77 7.19
C SER A 218 9.61 8.80 5.76
N VAL A 219 9.03 7.70 5.30
CA VAL A 219 8.42 7.60 3.97
C VAL A 219 7.19 8.50 3.83
N ARG A 220 6.33 8.55 4.86
CA ARG A 220 5.16 9.45 4.84
C ARG A 220 5.58 10.92 4.76
N ARG A 221 6.62 11.32 5.49
CA ARG A 221 7.17 12.68 5.46
C ARG A 221 7.67 13.03 4.04
N VAL A 222 8.36 12.11 3.34
CA VAL A 222 8.75 12.27 1.94
C VAL A 222 7.56 12.49 1.02
N LEU A 223 6.50 11.66 1.15
CA LEU A 223 5.31 11.82 0.32
C LEU A 223 4.53 13.11 0.65
N ASN A 224 4.49 13.51 1.91
CA ASN A 224 3.88 14.78 2.33
C ASN A 224 4.65 15.97 1.76
N TYR A 225 5.99 15.92 1.76
CA TYR A 225 6.84 16.93 1.12
C TYR A 225 6.52 17.01 -0.38
N ALA A 226 6.55 15.90 -1.09
CA ALA A 226 6.26 15.84 -2.52
C ALA A 226 4.86 16.38 -2.86
N HIS A 227 3.83 15.99 -2.08
CA HIS A 227 2.49 16.51 -2.27
C HIS A 227 2.43 18.03 -2.05
N THR A 228 2.96 18.51 -0.94
CA THR A 228 2.84 19.92 -0.54
C THR A 228 3.54 20.85 -1.53
N HIS A 229 4.73 20.47 -2.02
CA HIS A 229 5.53 21.32 -2.89
C HIS A 229 5.17 21.20 -4.37
N TYR A 230 4.60 20.07 -4.81
CA TYR A 230 4.43 19.78 -6.23
C TYR A 230 3.01 19.41 -6.67
N LEU A 231 2.22 18.72 -5.85
CA LEU A 231 0.92 18.19 -6.27
C LEU A 231 -0.29 18.95 -5.73
N LYS A 232 -0.11 19.81 -4.74
CA LYS A 232 -1.21 20.52 -4.07
C LYS A 232 -2.10 21.29 -5.06
N GLN A 233 -1.50 21.89 -6.09
CA GLN A 233 -2.21 22.66 -7.13
C GLN A 233 -3.10 21.80 -8.02
N LEU A 234 -2.97 20.46 -8.00
CA LEU A 234 -3.83 19.56 -8.78
C LEU A 234 -5.22 19.36 -8.17
N GLY A 235 -5.43 19.82 -6.93
CA GLY A 235 -6.72 19.73 -6.25
C GLY A 235 -7.26 18.30 -6.11
N ILE A 236 -6.38 17.31 -5.85
CA ILE A 236 -6.77 15.91 -5.75
C ILE A 236 -7.53 15.68 -4.45
N VAL A 237 -8.72 15.09 -4.56
CA VAL A 237 -9.53 14.67 -3.41
C VAL A 237 -9.41 13.16 -3.20
N TYR A 238 -9.23 12.75 -1.95
CA TYR A 238 -9.01 11.36 -1.57
C TYR A 238 -10.30 10.75 -1.01
N VAL A 239 -10.74 9.64 -1.60
CA VAL A 239 -11.88 8.82 -1.16
C VAL A 239 -11.31 7.58 -0.50
N MET A 240 -11.36 7.53 0.83
CA MET A 240 -10.63 6.59 1.66
C MET A 240 -11.60 5.67 2.39
N SER A 241 -11.55 4.36 2.09
CA SER A 241 -12.31 3.32 2.79
C SER A 241 -11.50 2.71 3.92
N VAL A 242 -12.18 2.31 5.00
CA VAL A 242 -11.66 1.39 6.02
C VAL A 242 -12.51 0.14 5.96
N MET A 243 -11.88 -1.00 5.63
CA MET A 243 -12.54 -2.29 5.45
C MET A 243 -12.21 -3.23 6.59
N ASP A 244 -13.12 -4.16 6.86
CA ASP A 244 -13.03 -5.22 7.84
C ASP A 244 -13.72 -6.48 7.33
N ALA A 245 -13.66 -7.56 8.08
CA ALA A 245 -14.55 -8.70 7.96
C ALA A 245 -15.57 -8.67 9.11
N ASP A 246 -16.82 -9.05 8.85
CA ASP A 246 -17.80 -9.26 9.90
C ASP A 246 -17.63 -10.66 10.57
N LEU A 247 -18.50 -10.97 11.52
CA LEU A 247 -18.46 -12.27 12.22
C LEU A 247 -18.70 -13.50 11.33
N ALA A 248 -19.22 -13.29 10.13
CA ALA A 248 -19.41 -14.34 9.12
C ALA A 248 -18.23 -14.40 8.13
N GLY A 249 -17.21 -13.53 8.28
CA GLY A 249 -16.08 -13.42 7.37
C GLY A 249 -16.37 -12.57 6.11
N GLU A 250 -17.56 -11.97 6.02
CA GLU A 250 -17.92 -11.12 4.88
C GLU A 250 -17.25 -9.74 4.97
N ARG A 251 -16.79 -9.23 3.83
CA ARG A 251 -16.15 -7.92 3.76
C ARG A 251 -17.15 -6.79 3.96
N VAL A 252 -16.91 -5.96 4.97
CA VAL A 252 -17.74 -4.82 5.33
C VAL A 252 -16.93 -3.53 5.37
N MET A 253 -17.57 -2.41 5.02
CA MET A 253 -16.97 -1.09 5.14
C MET A 253 -17.28 -0.51 6.52
N ARG A 254 -16.24 -0.29 7.34
CA ARG A 254 -16.31 0.34 8.66
C ARG A 254 -16.19 1.85 8.62
N GLY A 255 -15.60 2.41 7.57
CA GLY A 255 -15.40 3.84 7.42
C GLY A 255 -15.28 4.31 5.99
N LEU A 256 -15.81 5.52 5.73
CA LEU A 256 -15.64 6.27 4.49
C LEU A 256 -15.27 7.71 4.83
N TYR A 257 -14.10 8.13 4.35
CA TYR A 257 -13.53 9.44 4.60
C TYR A 257 -13.19 10.09 3.27
N ILE A 258 -13.61 11.34 3.08
CA ILE A 258 -13.39 12.06 1.82
C ILE A 258 -12.85 13.45 2.16
N GLY A 259 -11.68 13.79 1.61
CA GLY A 259 -11.05 15.07 1.83
C GLY A 259 -9.76 15.21 1.06
N ASP A 260 -9.14 16.38 1.15
CA ASP A 260 -7.89 16.73 0.51
C ASP A 260 -6.78 17.12 1.51
N ASP A 261 -7.05 16.94 2.80
CA ASP A 261 -6.15 17.30 3.89
C ASP A 261 -5.55 16.07 4.62
N ALA A 262 -4.47 16.30 5.35
CA ALA A 262 -3.81 15.27 6.16
C ALA A 262 -4.71 14.77 7.30
N ARG A 263 -5.54 15.64 7.89
CA ARG A 263 -6.44 15.31 9.00
C ARG A 263 -7.48 14.27 8.61
N THR A 264 -8.02 14.36 7.38
CA THR A 264 -8.96 13.35 6.87
C THR A 264 -8.30 11.98 6.81
N PHE A 265 -7.05 11.92 6.32
CA PHE A 265 -6.26 10.69 6.29
C PHE A 265 -5.94 10.18 7.70
N GLU A 266 -5.54 11.04 8.63
CA GLU A 266 -5.22 10.67 10.02
C GLU A 266 -6.45 10.07 10.74
N THR A 267 -7.63 10.67 10.54
CA THR A 267 -8.88 10.14 11.12
C THR A 267 -9.23 8.76 10.54
N ALA A 268 -9.07 8.57 9.24
CA ALA A 268 -9.25 7.26 8.61
C ALA A 268 -8.21 6.23 9.11
N ALA A 269 -6.96 6.66 9.29
CA ALA A 269 -5.87 5.81 9.79
C ALA A 269 -6.08 5.40 11.25
N GLU A 270 -6.62 6.26 12.09
CA GLU A 270 -6.98 5.91 13.46
C GLU A 270 -8.04 4.80 13.49
N LEU A 271 -9.12 4.93 12.70
CA LEU A 271 -10.10 3.85 12.58
C LEU A 271 -9.46 2.58 12.02
N SER A 272 -8.61 2.68 10.99
CA SER A 272 -7.92 1.53 10.41
C SER A 272 -7.04 0.80 11.42
N ARG A 273 -6.33 1.50 12.31
CA ARG A 273 -5.60 0.86 13.41
C ARG A 273 -6.53 0.09 14.34
N ASN A 274 -7.67 0.67 14.70
CA ASN A 274 -8.64 0.05 15.60
C ASN A 274 -9.34 -1.17 15.01
N VAL A 275 -9.38 -1.28 13.68
CA VAL A 275 -10.09 -2.33 12.93
C VAL A 275 -9.12 -3.39 12.41
N ASN A 276 -7.95 -2.98 11.87
CA ASN A 276 -7.05 -3.87 11.14
C ASN A 276 -5.79 -4.24 11.93
N MET A 277 -5.66 -3.82 13.19
CA MET A 277 -4.54 -4.20 14.05
C MET A 277 -5.05 -4.98 15.27
N THR A 278 -4.39 -6.09 15.54
CA THR A 278 -4.61 -6.89 16.74
C THR A 278 -3.46 -6.63 17.72
N PHE A 279 -3.79 -6.01 18.83
CA PHE A 279 -2.83 -5.77 19.91
C PHE A 279 -2.86 -6.93 20.90
N LEU A 280 -1.69 -7.44 21.22
CA LEU A 280 -1.46 -8.54 22.13
C LEU A 280 -0.77 -8.01 23.39
N ASP A 281 -1.09 -8.61 24.53
CA ASP A 281 -0.46 -8.29 25.81
C ASP A 281 0.89 -8.98 25.98
N GLU A 282 1.02 -10.22 25.45
CA GLU A 282 2.21 -11.04 25.54
C GLU A 282 2.73 -11.41 24.17
N PRO A 283 4.06 -11.60 24.00
CA PRO A 283 4.66 -12.02 22.74
C PRO A 283 4.25 -13.45 22.38
N LEU A 284 4.27 -13.75 21.07
CA LEU A 284 3.91 -15.05 20.53
C LEU A 284 5.17 -15.90 20.32
N ASP A 285 5.25 -17.06 20.98
CA ASP A 285 6.34 -18.01 20.82
C ASP A 285 6.21 -18.87 19.56
N LYS A 286 4.96 -19.19 19.16
CA LYS A 286 4.69 -20.00 17.99
C LYS A 286 3.49 -19.44 17.22
N VAL A 287 3.73 -19.11 15.94
CA VAL A 287 2.69 -18.64 15.02
C VAL A 287 2.66 -19.54 13.80
N VAL A 288 1.48 -19.98 13.41
CA VAL A 288 1.23 -20.71 12.16
C VAL A 288 0.41 -19.82 11.23
N VAL A 289 0.90 -19.62 10.01
CA VAL A 289 0.26 -18.81 8.98
C VAL A 289 -0.03 -19.68 7.77
N TYR A 290 -1.24 -19.59 7.24
CA TYR A 290 -1.60 -20.21 5.96
C TYR A 290 -1.60 -19.18 4.85
N LEU A 291 -0.96 -19.51 3.72
CA LEU A 291 -0.92 -18.71 2.50
C LEU A 291 -1.75 -19.36 1.41
N ASP A 292 -2.84 -18.71 0.99
CA ASP A 292 -3.70 -19.18 -0.10
C ASP A 292 -2.87 -19.38 -1.39
N PRO A 293 -2.81 -20.59 -1.96
CA PRO A 293 -2.02 -20.89 -3.16
C PRO A 293 -2.46 -20.13 -4.41
N ARG A 294 -3.66 -19.57 -4.43
CA ARG A 294 -4.15 -18.74 -5.53
C ARG A 294 -3.47 -17.36 -5.54
N GLU A 295 -3.17 -16.82 -4.36
CA GLU A 295 -2.57 -15.50 -4.18
C GLU A 295 -1.04 -15.55 -4.02
N PHE A 296 -0.55 -16.44 -3.13
CA PHE A 296 0.84 -16.43 -2.68
C PHE A 296 1.71 -17.46 -3.42
N LYS A 297 2.34 -17.03 -4.52
CA LYS A 297 3.20 -17.87 -5.36
C LYS A 297 4.70 -17.62 -5.18
N SER A 298 5.05 -16.51 -4.54
CA SER A 298 6.44 -16.11 -4.29
C SER A 298 6.63 -15.64 -2.85
N THR A 299 7.87 -15.64 -2.34
CA THR A 299 8.18 -15.00 -1.05
C THR A 299 8.01 -13.47 -1.13
N TRP A 300 8.09 -12.88 -2.33
CA TRP A 300 7.79 -11.47 -2.54
C TRP A 300 6.43 -11.06 -1.96
N LEU A 301 5.43 -11.91 -2.13
CA LEU A 301 4.11 -11.74 -1.52
C LEU A 301 3.99 -12.48 -0.18
N GLY A 302 4.51 -13.71 -0.10
CA GLY A 302 4.37 -14.60 1.07
C GLY A 302 5.03 -14.07 2.33
N ASN A 303 6.09 -13.27 2.21
CA ASN A 303 6.73 -12.62 3.35
C ASN A 303 5.81 -11.60 4.06
N LYS A 304 4.60 -11.33 3.55
CA LYS A 304 3.56 -10.67 4.35
C LYS A 304 3.32 -11.39 5.68
N ALA A 305 3.45 -12.72 5.73
CA ALA A 305 3.40 -13.47 6.98
C ALA A 305 4.44 -12.96 7.99
N ILE A 306 5.67 -12.69 7.55
CA ILE A 306 6.76 -12.13 8.38
C ILE A 306 6.46 -10.68 8.75
N TYR A 307 6.08 -9.86 7.77
CA TYR A 307 5.86 -8.42 7.99
C TYR A 307 4.76 -8.16 9.01
N ARG A 308 3.67 -8.91 8.93
CA ARG A 308 2.46 -8.69 9.70
C ARG A 308 2.53 -9.25 11.12
N THR A 309 3.41 -10.21 11.38
CA THR A 309 3.52 -10.87 12.69
C THR A 309 4.75 -10.43 13.49
N ARG A 310 5.78 -9.90 12.83
CA ARG A 310 7.09 -9.65 13.47
C ARG A 310 7.06 -8.80 14.75
N MET A 311 6.09 -7.89 14.87
CA MET A 311 5.93 -7.06 16.06
C MET A 311 5.23 -7.79 17.22
N ALA A 312 4.63 -8.95 16.95
CA ALA A 312 4.02 -9.82 17.93
C ALA A 312 4.94 -10.97 18.35
N MET A 313 5.92 -11.35 17.51
CA MET A 313 6.82 -12.48 17.78
C MET A 313 7.73 -12.22 18.98
N SER A 314 7.88 -13.25 19.83
CA SER A 314 8.92 -13.31 20.85
C SER A 314 10.31 -13.46 20.19
N ASP A 315 11.34 -13.05 20.91
CA ASP A 315 12.70 -13.41 20.55
C ASP A 315 12.87 -14.93 20.76
N ASP A 316 13.57 -15.59 19.84
CA ASP A 316 13.71 -17.05 19.72
C ASP A 316 12.40 -17.81 19.35
N GLY A 317 11.29 -17.12 19.11
CA GLY A 317 10.02 -17.73 18.65
C GLY A 317 10.10 -18.33 17.25
N GLU A 318 9.05 -19.03 16.83
CA GLU A 318 8.96 -19.68 15.54
C GLU A 318 7.71 -19.25 14.77
N LEU A 319 7.91 -18.78 13.53
CA LEU A 319 6.87 -18.51 12.54
C LEU A 319 6.88 -19.62 11.49
N ILE A 320 5.83 -20.45 11.49
CA ILE A 320 5.64 -21.52 10.52
C ILE A 320 4.70 -21.01 9.44
N ILE A 321 5.14 -21.05 8.17
CA ILE A 321 4.40 -20.56 7.02
C ILE A 321 4.02 -21.75 6.13
N ILE A 322 2.76 -22.12 6.14
CA ILE A 322 2.18 -23.15 5.27
C ILE A 322 1.90 -22.50 3.92
N ALA A 323 2.70 -22.82 2.91
CA ALA A 323 2.72 -22.14 1.62
C ALA A 323 2.63 -23.12 0.43
N PRO A 324 1.48 -23.77 0.21
CA PRO A 324 1.33 -24.79 -0.83
C PRO A 324 1.51 -24.27 -2.25
N GLY A 325 1.30 -22.97 -2.49
CA GLY A 325 1.46 -22.34 -3.81
C GLY A 325 2.84 -21.76 -4.09
N LEU A 326 3.75 -21.76 -3.11
CA LEU A 326 5.05 -21.08 -3.20
C LEU A 326 6.01 -21.83 -4.12
N ARG A 327 6.42 -21.18 -5.24
CA ARG A 327 7.28 -21.79 -6.27
C ARG A 327 8.48 -20.93 -6.69
N GLU A 328 8.56 -19.69 -6.24
CA GLU A 328 9.61 -18.73 -6.57
C GLU A 328 9.82 -17.76 -5.41
N PHE A 329 10.94 -17.02 -5.41
CA PHE A 329 11.21 -16.03 -4.38
C PHE A 329 10.78 -14.62 -4.83
N GLY A 330 11.10 -14.24 -6.06
CA GLY A 330 10.83 -12.92 -6.62
C GLY A 330 9.51 -12.84 -7.38
N GLU A 331 9.09 -11.63 -7.69
CA GLU A 331 7.94 -11.35 -8.56
C GLU A 331 8.31 -11.48 -10.04
N ASP A 332 9.59 -11.28 -10.36
CA ASP A 332 10.18 -11.49 -11.67
C ASP A 332 11.52 -12.22 -11.56
N ALA A 333 12.06 -12.64 -12.70
CA ALA A 333 13.28 -13.43 -12.77
C ALA A 333 14.52 -12.71 -12.21
N GLU A 334 14.59 -11.38 -12.32
CA GLU A 334 15.73 -10.61 -11.80
C GLU A 334 15.65 -10.48 -10.28
N ILE A 335 14.49 -10.19 -9.74
CA ILE A 335 14.26 -10.14 -8.29
C ILE A 335 14.48 -11.52 -7.67
N ASP A 336 13.96 -12.60 -8.30
CA ASP A 336 14.19 -13.99 -7.86
C ASP A 336 15.69 -14.31 -7.80
N ARG A 337 16.44 -13.95 -8.83
CA ARG A 337 17.90 -14.15 -8.90
C ARG A 337 18.63 -13.40 -7.78
N LEU A 338 18.22 -12.15 -7.51
CA LEU A 338 18.84 -11.33 -6.45
C LEU A 338 18.55 -11.92 -5.06
N ILE A 339 17.32 -12.37 -4.81
CA ILE A 339 16.95 -13.01 -3.53
C ILE A 339 17.76 -14.30 -3.34
N ARG A 340 17.86 -15.16 -4.36
CA ARG A 340 18.69 -16.39 -4.29
C ARG A 340 20.15 -16.10 -4.04
N LYS A 341 20.68 -14.99 -4.56
CA LYS A 341 22.10 -14.61 -4.42
C LYS A 341 22.42 -14.05 -3.04
N TYR A 342 21.58 -13.18 -2.51
CA TYR A 342 21.87 -12.41 -1.31
C TYR A 342 21.18 -12.93 -0.05
N GLY A 343 20.03 -13.57 -0.17
CA GLY A 343 19.25 -14.10 0.94
C GLY A 343 18.74 -13.04 1.93
N TYR A 344 17.97 -13.49 2.90
CA TYR A 344 17.39 -12.64 3.96
C TYR A 344 18.33 -12.56 5.17
N CYS A 345 19.49 -11.96 4.97
CA CYS A 345 20.61 -11.99 5.90
C CYS A 345 20.70 -10.82 6.89
N GLY A 346 19.64 -10.02 7.00
CA GLY A 346 19.59 -8.86 7.89
C GLY A 346 19.93 -7.54 7.21
N THR A 347 19.49 -6.46 7.86
CA THR A 347 19.65 -5.07 7.36
C THR A 347 21.11 -4.72 7.14
N ALA A 348 21.99 -4.98 8.12
CA ALA A 348 23.41 -4.62 8.01
C ALA A 348 24.12 -5.32 6.85
N SER A 349 23.82 -6.61 6.62
CA SER A 349 24.38 -7.38 5.51
C SER A 349 23.89 -6.88 4.16
N THR A 350 22.59 -6.55 4.07
CA THR A 350 21.99 -6.03 2.83
C THR A 350 22.53 -4.64 2.50
N LEU A 351 22.64 -3.72 3.47
CA LEU A 351 23.23 -2.41 3.24
C LEU A 351 24.66 -2.51 2.71
N LYS A 352 25.49 -3.36 3.34
CA LYS A 352 26.85 -3.62 2.86
C LYS A 352 26.86 -4.21 1.45
N ALA A 353 25.89 -5.07 1.11
CA ALA A 353 25.76 -5.60 -0.24
C ALA A 353 25.37 -4.50 -1.25
N VAL A 354 24.47 -3.60 -0.89
CA VAL A 354 24.11 -2.43 -1.74
C VAL A 354 25.32 -1.53 -1.98
N GLU A 355 26.11 -1.21 -0.95
CA GLU A 355 27.33 -0.39 -1.10
C GLU A 355 28.35 -0.99 -2.09
N ASN A 356 28.44 -2.33 -2.17
CA ASN A 356 29.48 -3.00 -2.92
C ASN A 356 29.01 -3.65 -4.24
N ASN A 357 27.71 -3.60 -4.57
CA ASN A 357 27.18 -4.28 -5.74
C ASN A 357 26.21 -3.40 -6.54
N GLU A 358 26.62 -3.02 -7.74
CA GLU A 358 25.84 -2.18 -8.65
C GLU A 358 24.46 -2.77 -8.98
N GLU A 359 24.32 -4.10 -9.03
CA GLU A 359 23.03 -4.76 -9.30
C GLU A 359 21.98 -4.48 -8.22
N LEU A 360 22.36 -4.40 -6.93
CA LEU A 360 21.45 -4.00 -5.86
C LEU A 360 21.24 -2.49 -5.80
N GLN A 361 22.24 -1.68 -6.14
CA GLN A 361 22.08 -0.22 -6.26
C GLN A 361 21.07 0.13 -7.34
N ASN A 362 21.06 -0.63 -8.44
CA ASN A 362 20.11 -0.47 -9.54
C ASN A 362 18.74 -1.09 -9.27
N ASN A 363 18.60 -1.89 -8.20
CA ASN A 363 17.33 -2.53 -7.79
C ASN A 363 17.09 -2.38 -6.29
N LEU A 364 16.85 -1.16 -5.84
CA LEU A 364 16.60 -0.85 -4.43
C LEU A 364 15.30 -1.50 -3.89
N SER A 365 14.34 -1.84 -4.76
CA SER A 365 13.16 -2.62 -4.35
C SER A 365 13.54 -4.03 -3.91
N ALA A 366 14.43 -4.71 -4.64
CA ALA A 366 14.94 -6.01 -4.21
C ALA A 366 15.72 -5.88 -2.90
N ALA A 367 16.60 -4.88 -2.78
CA ALA A 367 17.32 -4.61 -1.54
C ALA A 367 16.38 -4.36 -0.35
N ALA A 368 15.32 -3.56 -0.53
CA ALA A 368 14.30 -3.34 0.49
C ALA A 368 13.61 -4.65 0.90
N HIS A 369 13.28 -5.50 -0.08
CA HIS A 369 12.64 -6.79 0.19
C HIS A 369 13.55 -7.76 0.96
N LEU A 370 14.85 -7.78 0.67
CA LEU A 370 15.82 -8.57 1.45
C LEU A 370 15.87 -8.14 2.92
N ILE A 371 15.76 -6.83 3.19
CA ILE A 371 15.66 -6.29 4.55
C ILE A 371 14.33 -6.70 5.19
N HIS A 372 13.23 -6.47 4.49
CA HIS A 372 11.89 -6.72 5.01
C HIS A 372 11.65 -8.20 5.35
N GLY A 373 12.14 -9.12 4.54
CA GLY A 373 12.03 -10.57 4.78
C GLY A 373 12.96 -11.10 5.88
N SER A 374 13.94 -10.30 6.32
CA SER A 374 14.81 -10.68 7.42
C SER A 374 14.11 -10.59 8.79
N THR A 375 14.39 -11.54 9.68
CA THR A 375 13.94 -11.48 11.07
C THR A 375 14.89 -10.70 11.97
N GLU A 376 16.00 -10.21 11.45
CA GLU A 376 17.12 -9.62 12.22
C GLU A 376 17.67 -10.58 13.28
N GLY A 377 17.53 -11.89 13.08
CA GLY A 377 17.96 -12.94 14.00
C GLY A 377 17.07 -13.09 15.24
N ARG A 378 15.92 -12.42 15.32
CA ARG A 378 15.05 -12.43 16.50
C ARG A 378 14.25 -13.73 16.65
N PHE A 379 13.70 -14.23 15.54
CA PHE A 379 12.87 -15.44 15.53
C PHE A 379 13.14 -16.28 14.28
N LYS A 380 12.72 -17.52 14.29
CA LYS A 380 12.90 -18.47 13.19
C LYS A 380 11.70 -18.37 12.24
N VAL A 381 11.98 -18.51 10.94
CA VAL A 381 10.96 -18.65 9.90
C VAL A 381 11.12 -20.01 9.24
N THR A 382 10.06 -20.82 9.30
CA THR A 382 9.97 -22.13 8.67
C THR A 382 8.94 -22.10 7.54
N TYR A 383 9.37 -22.31 6.30
CA TYR A 383 8.47 -22.48 5.17
C TYR A 383 8.13 -23.96 4.97
N ALA A 384 6.84 -24.27 4.93
CA ALA A 384 6.31 -25.57 4.51
C ALA A 384 5.78 -25.45 3.08
N THR A 385 6.50 -26.01 2.10
CA THR A 385 6.19 -25.92 0.68
C THR A 385 6.68 -27.17 -0.06
N GLU A 386 6.04 -27.49 -1.19
CA GLU A 386 6.39 -28.65 -2.04
C GLU A 386 7.16 -28.26 -3.31
N HIS A 387 7.03 -27.01 -3.79
CA HIS A 387 7.59 -26.60 -5.07
C HIS A 387 9.01 -26.04 -5.00
N LEU A 388 9.44 -25.59 -3.81
CA LEU A 388 10.82 -25.21 -3.54
C LEU A 388 11.46 -26.27 -2.63
N SER A 389 12.67 -26.70 -3.00
CA SER A 389 13.44 -27.70 -2.24
C SER A 389 13.97 -27.13 -0.92
N GLN A 390 14.28 -28.02 0.01
CA GLN A 390 14.96 -27.67 1.25
C GLN A 390 16.21 -26.82 1.00
N THR A 391 17.07 -27.22 0.05
CA THR A 391 18.29 -26.49 -0.28
C THR A 391 18.01 -25.06 -0.75
N GLU A 392 16.93 -24.84 -1.54
CA GLU A 392 16.56 -23.50 -2.01
C GLU A 392 16.09 -22.63 -0.86
N ILE A 393 15.19 -23.11 -0.01
CA ILE A 393 14.65 -22.35 1.13
C ILE A 393 15.78 -22.03 2.14
N GLU A 394 16.64 -23.00 2.46
CA GLU A 394 17.74 -22.79 3.41
C GLU A 394 18.81 -21.85 2.84
N SER A 395 19.02 -21.83 1.52
CA SER A 395 19.99 -20.93 0.89
C SER A 395 19.65 -19.45 1.01
N VAL A 396 18.37 -19.13 1.21
CA VAL A 396 17.93 -17.73 1.41
C VAL A 396 17.76 -17.34 2.89
N GLY A 397 18.09 -18.26 3.83
CA GLY A 397 18.12 -17.96 5.27
C GLY A 397 16.88 -18.38 6.05
N TYR A 398 15.97 -19.15 5.47
CA TYR A 398 14.81 -19.72 6.14
C TYR A 398 15.00 -21.20 6.45
N GLN A 399 14.16 -21.77 7.33
CA GLN A 399 14.07 -23.20 7.58
C GLN A 399 13.03 -23.81 6.66
N TRP A 400 13.17 -25.09 6.33
CA TRP A 400 12.23 -25.81 5.50
C TRP A 400 11.66 -27.02 6.23
N ARG A 401 10.37 -27.32 5.99
CA ARG A 401 9.72 -28.57 6.39
C ARG A 401 8.88 -29.11 5.23
N PRO A 402 8.72 -30.45 5.11
CA PRO A 402 7.77 -31.03 4.18
C PRO A 402 6.36 -30.48 4.42
N LEU A 403 5.66 -30.11 3.33
CA LEU A 403 4.31 -29.53 3.44
C LEU A 403 3.34 -30.49 4.12
N ASP A 404 3.35 -31.77 3.70
CA ASP A 404 2.44 -32.80 4.25
C ASP A 404 2.65 -33.02 5.75
N ASP A 405 3.92 -33.06 6.22
CA ASP A 405 4.24 -33.20 7.66
C ASP A 405 3.68 -32.05 8.49
N VAL A 406 3.70 -30.83 7.94
CA VAL A 406 3.19 -29.64 8.64
C VAL A 406 1.66 -29.58 8.59
N LEU A 407 1.02 -30.01 7.49
CA LEU A 407 -0.42 -30.12 7.39
C LEU A 407 -1.00 -31.24 8.28
N ASP A 408 -0.24 -32.32 8.49
CA ASP A 408 -0.61 -33.39 9.44
C ASP A 408 -0.52 -32.89 10.90
N GLU A 409 0.49 -32.06 11.21
CA GLU A 409 0.67 -31.46 12.55
C GLU A 409 -0.36 -30.34 12.81
N TYR A 410 -0.60 -29.48 11.81
CA TYR A 410 -1.50 -28.33 11.90
C TYR A 410 -2.63 -28.48 10.88
N ASN A 411 -3.73 -29.10 11.31
CA ASN A 411 -4.90 -29.26 10.45
C ASN A 411 -5.63 -27.91 10.28
N ILE A 412 -5.35 -27.21 9.17
CA ILE A 412 -5.89 -25.88 8.85
C ILE A 412 -7.42 -25.82 8.79
N ASP A 413 -8.11 -26.97 8.57
CA ASP A 413 -9.57 -27.01 8.54
C ASP A 413 -10.18 -26.93 9.95
N THR A 414 -9.37 -27.14 10.98
CA THR A 414 -9.82 -27.14 12.38
C THR A 414 -9.25 -25.98 13.20
N LEU A 415 -8.18 -25.33 12.71
CA LEU A 415 -7.60 -24.16 13.36
C LEU A 415 -8.50 -22.93 13.20
N VAL A 416 -8.56 -22.14 14.26
CA VAL A 416 -9.32 -20.88 14.32
C VAL A 416 -8.32 -19.72 14.44
N ASP A 417 -8.59 -18.60 13.76
CA ASP A 417 -7.75 -17.42 13.88
C ASP A 417 -7.60 -16.98 15.34
N GLY A 418 -6.36 -16.74 15.77
CA GLY A 418 -6.00 -16.45 17.14
C GLY A 418 -5.41 -17.66 17.89
N PHE A 419 -5.53 -17.67 19.22
CA PHE A 419 -4.99 -18.74 20.06
C PHE A 419 -5.81 -20.03 19.95
N ASN A 420 -5.10 -21.15 19.80
CA ASN A 420 -5.63 -22.51 19.80
C ASN A 420 -5.15 -23.27 21.05
N ASP A 421 -5.78 -24.41 21.38
CA ASP A 421 -5.60 -25.17 22.65
C ASP A 421 -4.16 -25.64 22.90
N ASP A 422 -3.34 -25.77 21.85
CA ASP A 422 -1.93 -26.21 21.91
C ASP A 422 -0.92 -25.06 22.08
N GLY A 423 -1.41 -23.84 22.31
CA GLY A 423 -0.59 -22.64 22.46
C GLY A 423 -0.10 -22.04 21.14
N VAL A 424 -0.59 -22.54 20.01
CA VAL A 424 -0.32 -22.00 18.68
C VAL A 424 -1.23 -20.81 18.41
N PHE A 425 -0.66 -19.74 17.86
CA PHE A 425 -1.43 -18.63 17.32
C PHE A 425 -1.56 -18.82 15.80
N TYR A 426 -2.79 -18.98 15.32
CA TYR A 426 -3.06 -19.22 13.90
C TYR A 426 -3.53 -17.97 13.18
N ILE A 427 -3.14 -17.82 11.91
CA ILE A 427 -3.52 -16.73 11.02
C ILE A 427 -3.85 -17.30 9.64
N SER A 428 -5.11 -17.21 9.23
CA SER A 428 -5.58 -17.68 7.92
C SER A 428 -5.32 -16.67 6.79
N GLU A 429 -5.39 -15.35 7.07
CA GLU A 429 -5.25 -14.27 6.08
C GLU A 429 -4.23 -13.20 6.51
N PRO A 430 -2.91 -13.46 6.39
CA PRO A 430 -1.89 -12.50 6.86
C PRO A 430 -1.87 -11.19 6.06
N GLY A 431 -2.46 -11.15 4.86
CA GLY A 431 -2.52 -9.96 4.02
C GLY A 431 -3.38 -8.82 4.57
N GLN A 432 -4.32 -9.10 5.48
CA GLN A 432 -5.35 -8.16 5.91
C GLN A 432 -5.13 -7.59 7.32
N GLY A 433 -4.45 -8.32 8.21
CA GLY A 433 -4.21 -7.93 9.60
C GLY A 433 -2.81 -7.36 9.84
N LEU A 434 -2.61 -6.88 11.04
CA LEU A 434 -1.29 -6.60 11.64
C LEU A 434 -1.36 -6.99 13.11
N TRP A 435 -0.46 -7.85 13.54
CA TRP A 435 -0.36 -8.33 14.92
C TRP A 435 0.86 -7.71 15.59
N ALA A 436 0.65 -7.11 16.75
CA ALA A 436 1.72 -6.41 17.46
C ALA A 436 1.51 -6.45 18.97
N LEU A 437 2.60 -6.36 19.73
CA LEU A 437 2.51 -6.09 21.16
C LEU A 437 1.97 -4.67 21.39
N GLY A 438 0.99 -4.52 22.27
CA GLY A 438 0.45 -3.21 22.66
C GLY A 438 1.53 -2.26 23.17
N SER A 439 2.53 -2.79 23.88
CA SER A 439 3.68 -2.03 24.40
C SER A 439 4.54 -1.36 23.32
N LYS A 440 4.52 -1.85 22.05
CA LYS A 440 5.25 -1.21 20.93
C LYS A 440 4.56 0.04 20.38
N PHE A 441 3.33 0.32 20.82
CA PHE A 441 2.51 1.47 20.42
C PHE A 441 2.11 2.36 21.58
N SER A 442 2.52 2.03 22.80
CA SER A 442 2.39 2.90 23.97
C SER A 442 3.55 3.89 23.93
N ASP A 443 3.24 5.19 23.81
CA ASP A 443 4.21 6.29 23.96
C ASP A 443 4.60 6.50 25.41
#